data_04b45eb572c022ca8aa7363c3f7a7e7f
#
_entry.id   04b45eb572c022ca8aa7363c3f7a7e7f
#
_cell.length_a   1.000
_cell.length_b   1.000
_cell.length_c   1.000
_cell.angle_alpha   90.00
_cell.angle_beta   90.00
_cell.angle_gamma   90.00
#
_symmetry.space_group_name_H-M   'P 1'
#
loop_
_entity.id
_entity.type
_entity.pdbx_description
1 polymer ?
#
loop_
_entity_poly.entity_id
_entity_poly.type
_entity_poly.pdbx_seq_one_letter_code
_entity_poly.pdbx_strand_id
1 'polypeptide(L)'
;MKLCITFHVSVSGQFGKHVHVKHEYTWHEAQQYCRDVYTDLSPITSPQDEERLKMATNGKVVGRSWIGLYLNATKWKWSGGGDATNILWGEKQPNLIGYDKVVSVCLHTCRWKGFHDTRSYRTMTFFCFNLIVPQFKKTWEQAMLYCTQEHNALTSLNSETEHLLALSEIKHSNITERVWIGLRFLEDRWLWVNGDSLEYKAWPQSGDQDHECPIQKRCGALTKEGVWENWECWDKLNFICY
;
A
#
# COMPACT_ATOMS: atom_id res chain seq x y z
N MET A 1 -30.04 18.45 -25.18
CA MET A 1 -29.12 17.35 -25.56
C MET A 1 -27.79 17.58 -24.82
N LYS A 2 -27.57 16.88 -23.68
CA LYS A 2 -26.33 16.97 -22.93
C LYS A 2 -25.35 15.96 -23.51
N LEU A 3 -24.25 16.46 -24.11
CA LEU A 3 -23.16 15.61 -24.56
C LEU A 3 -22.38 15.13 -23.33
N CYS A 4 -22.51 13.85 -22.98
CA CYS A 4 -21.57 13.18 -22.08
C CYS A 4 -20.29 12.90 -22.85
N ILE A 5 -19.26 13.71 -22.65
CA ILE A 5 -17.92 13.43 -23.16
C ILE A 5 -17.28 12.46 -22.18
N THR A 6 -17.26 11.18 -22.54
CA THR A 6 -16.45 10.17 -21.86
C THR A 6 -14.99 10.35 -22.29
N PHE A 7 -14.20 10.93 -21.43
CA PHE A 7 -12.74 10.93 -21.59
C PHE A 7 -12.21 9.52 -21.29
N HIS A 8 -11.92 8.74 -22.30
CA HIS A 8 -11.02 7.61 -22.18
C HIS A 8 -9.59 8.15 -22.09
N VAL A 9 -9.13 8.37 -20.87
CA VAL A 9 -7.71 8.63 -20.63
C VAL A 9 -7.01 7.28 -20.67
N SER A 10 -6.22 7.07 -21.72
CA SER A 10 -5.26 5.95 -21.78
C SER A 10 -4.15 6.27 -20.78
N VAL A 11 -4.28 5.80 -19.55
CA VAL A 11 -3.22 5.92 -18.55
C VAL A 11 -2.12 4.93 -18.93
N SER A 12 -1.05 5.41 -19.50
CA SER A 12 0.19 4.66 -19.75
C SER A 12 1.11 4.63 -18.52
N GLY A 13 0.56 4.60 -17.33
CA GLY A 13 1.30 4.51 -16.07
C GLY A 13 0.86 3.27 -15.30
N GLN A 14 1.52 2.15 -15.53
CA GLN A 14 1.19 0.85 -14.95
C GLN A 14 1.90 0.61 -13.62
N PHE A 15 1.75 1.49 -12.64
CA PHE A 15 2.31 1.24 -11.32
C PHE A 15 1.22 1.42 -10.27
N GLY A 16 0.48 0.33 -9.97
CA GLY A 16 -0.37 0.25 -8.79
C GLY A 16 0.47 0.21 -7.51
N LYS A 17 -0.18 0.07 -6.35
CA LYS A 17 0.52 -0.13 -5.06
C LYS A 17 1.51 -1.31 -5.08
N HIS A 18 1.27 -2.30 -5.93
CA HIS A 18 2.09 -3.49 -6.05
C HIS A 18 2.70 -3.59 -7.45
N VAL A 19 4.01 -3.68 -7.51
CA VAL A 19 4.79 -3.79 -8.76
C VAL A 19 5.42 -5.16 -8.84
N HIS A 20 5.14 -5.92 -9.90
CA HIS A 20 5.78 -7.20 -10.16
C HIS A 20 7.15 -7.02 -10.80
N VAL A 21 8.20 -7.40 -10.11
CA VAL A 21 9.59 -7.40 -10.60
C VAL A 21 9.95 -8.79 -11.10
N LYS A 22 10.38 -8.86 -12.37
CA LYS A 22 10.64 -10.13 -13.08
C LYS A 22 12.05 -10.69 -12.85
N HIS A 23 12.94 -9.93 -12.23
CA HIS A 23 14.24 -10.44 -11.81
C HIS A 23 14.06 -11.49 -10.72
N GLU A 24 14.87 -12.54 -10.75
CA GLU A 24 14.84 -13.58 -9.73
C GLU A 24 15.94 -13.33 -8.72
N TYR A 25 15.55 -12.96 -7.51
CA TYR A 25 16.45 -12.70 -6.38
C TYR A 25 16.11 -13.61 -5.20
N THR A 26 17.05 -13.77 -4.28
CA THR A 26 16.77 -14.28 -2.94
C THR A 26 15.83 -13.31 -2.22
N TRP A 27 15.19 -13.76 -1.14
CA TRP A 27 14.24 -12.89 -0.44
C TRP A 27 14.91 -11.61 0.08
N HIS A 28 16.13 -11.71 0.62
CA HIS A 28 16.86 -10.55 1.14
C HIS A 28 17.32 -9.59 0.03
N GLU A 29 17.78 -10.11 -1.10
CA GLU A 29 18.12 -9.28 -2.26
C GLU A 29 16.87 -8.58 -2.83
N ALA A 30 15.73 -9.28 -2.89
CA ALA A 30 14.46 -8.71 -3.32
C ALA A 30 13.99 -7.60 -2.37
N GLN A 31 14.13 -7.81 -1.04
CA GLN A 31 13.82 -6.79 -0.04
C GLN A 31 14.69 -5.54 -0.24
N GLN A 32 16.00 -5.73 -0.38
CA GLN A 32 16.92 -4.62 -0.61
C GLN A 32 16.60 -3.87 -1.90
N TYR A 33 16.35 -4.59 -2.99
CA TYR A 33 15.96 -3.99 -4.26
C TYR A 33 14.67 -3.17 -4.13
N CYS A 34 13.63 -3.71 -3.47
CA CYS A 34 12.39 -2.96 -3.26
C CYS A 34 12.61 -1.69 -2.42
N ARG A 35 13.48 -1.72 -1.42
CA ARG A 35 13.84 -0.55 -0.60
C ARG A 35 14.65 0.50 -1.35
N ASP A 36 15.46 0.08 -2.31
CA ASP A 36 16.30 0.98 -3.10
C ASP A 36 15.52 1.67 -4.25
N VAL A 37 14.52 0.99 -4.81
CA VAL A 37 13.83 1.42 -6.03
C VAL A 37 12.37 1.80 -5.79
N TYR A 38 11.75 1.22 -4.78
CA TYR A 38 10.35 1.39 -4.37
C TYR A 38 10.30 1.66 -2.87
N THR A 39 9.25 1.25 -2.18
CA THR A 39 9.14 1.43 -0.73
C THR A 39 9.63 0.20 0.05
N ASP A 40 9.11 -0.99 -0.23
CA ASP A 40 9.55 -2.26 0.39
C ASP A 40 8.95 -3.45 -0.37
N LEU A 41 9.22 -4.70 0.06
CA LEU A 41 8.45 -5.86 -0.39
C LEU A 41 6.96 -5.71 -0.06
N SER A 42 6.11 -6.14 -0.98
CA SER A 42 4.65 -5.97 -0.84
C SER A 42 4.07 -6.65 0.39
N PRO A 43 3.40 -5.92 1.29
CA PRO A 43 2.47 -6.50 2.24
C PRO A 43 1.18 -6.90 1.51
N ILE A 44 0.57 -8.03 1.92
CA ILE A 44 -0.71 -8.50 1.40
C ILE A 44 -1.60 -8.73 2.61
N THR A 45 -2.32 -7.70 2.98
CA THR A 45 -3.06 -7.63 4.23
C THR A 45 -4.56 -7.84 4.06
N SER A 46 -5.02 -7.86 2.80
CA SER A 46 -6.43 -8.01 2.45
C SER A 46 -6.62 -8.87 1.19
N PRO A 47 -7.81 -9.45 0.97
CA PRO A 47 -8.16 -10.11 -0.30
C PRO A 47 -8.06 -9.17 -1.51
N GLN A 48 -8.30 -7.88 -1.32
CA GLN A 48 -8.17 -6.87 -2.37
C GLN A 48 -6.72 -6.72 -2.84
N ASP A 49 -5.74 -6.85 -1.94
CA ASP A 49 -4.33 -6.83 -2.31
C ASP A 49 -3.97 -8.01 -3.20
N GLU A 50 -4.53 -9.20 -2.94
CA GLU A 50 -4.33 -10.37 -3.81
C GLU A 50 -4.82 -10.09 -5.25
N GLU A 51 -5.98 -9.45 -5.42
CA GLU A 51 -6.48 -9.04 -6.74
C GLU A 51 -5.57 -7.99 -7.39
N ARG A 52 -5.02 -7.06 -6.61
CA ARG A 52 -4.04 -6.08 -7.11
C ARG A 52 -2.74 -6.74 -7.58
N LEU A 53 -2.26 -7.77 -6.88
CA LEU A 53 -1.11 -8.55 -7.36
C LEU A 53 -1.41 -9.22 -8.72
N LYS A 54 -2.60 -9.76 -8.91
CA LYS A 54 -3.02 -10.34 -10.19
C LYS A 54 -3.03 -9.28 -11.30
N MET A 55 -3.56 -8.09 -11.01
CA MET A 55 -3.53 -6.96 -11.96
C MET A 55 -2.09 -6.52 -12.27
N ALA A 56 -1.20 -6.47 -11.29
CA ALA A 56 0.21 -6.10 -11.47
C ALA A 56 0.97 -7.06 -12.41
N THR A 57 0.47 -8.27 -12.62
CA THR A 57 1.03 -9.23 -13.59
C THR A 57 0.50 -9.06 -15.02
N ASN A 58 -0.44 -8.14 -15.26
CA ASN A 58 -1.14 -7.96 -16.53
C ASN A 58 -1.77 -9.27 -17.06
N GLY A 59 -2.34 -10.06 -16.18
CA GLY A 59 -2.93 -11.36 -16.51
C GLY A 59 -1.92 -12.43 -16.96
N LYS A 60 -0.62 -12.13 -16.92
CA LYS A 60 0.40 -13.13 -17.21
C LYS A 60 0.49 -14.14 -16.08
N VAL A 61 0.68 -15.38 -16.48
CA VAL A 61 0.93 -16.46 -15.55
C VAL A 61 2.32 -16.29 -14.95
N VAL A 62 2.37 -16.02 -13.65
CA VAL A 62 3.60 -16.00 -12.86
C VAL A 62 3.59 -17.18 -11.90
N GLY A 63 4.76 -17.77 -11.71
CA GLY A 63 4.99 -18.80 -10.72
C GLY A 63 4.94 -18.24 -9.30
N ARG A 64 5.70 -18.83 -8.39
CA ARG A 64 5.88 -18.28 -7.04
C ARG A 64 6.68 -17.00 -7.09
N SER A 65 6.23 -16.00 -6.33
CA SER A 65 6.90 -14.71 -6.20
C SER A 65 7.02 -14.34 -4.72
N TRP A 66 8.10 -13.65 -4.34
CA TRP A 66 8.27 -13.16 -2.99
C TRP A 66 7.27 -12.07 -2.64
N ILE A 67 6.88 -12.05 -1.38
CA ILE A 67 6.15 -10.96 -0.71
C ILE A 67 6.85 -10.62 0.60
N GLY A 68 6.44 -9.54 1.25
CA GLY A 68 7.09 -9.00 2.44
C GLY A 68 6.88 -9.79 3.75
N LEU A 69 6.38 -11.00 3.71
CA LEU A 69 6.08 -11.79 4.91
C LEU A 69 7.23 -12.72 5.29
N TYR A 70 7.68 -12.67 6.55
CA TYR A 70 8.76 -13.49 7.08
C TYR A 70 8.51 -13.90 8.54
N LEU A 71 9.18 -14.97 8.98
CA LEU A 71 9.14 -15.42 10.35
C LEU A 71 10.27 -14.77 11.17
N ASN A 72 9.91 -13.98 12.18
CA ASN A 72 10.85 -13.45 13.15
C ASN A 72 10.65 -14.17 14.49
N ALA A 73 11.64 -14.97 14.89
CA ALA A 73 11.54 -15.89 16.01
C ALA A 73 10.32 -16.81 15.90
N THR A 74 9.21 -16.46 16.54
CA THR A 74 7.97 -17.25 16.55
C THR A 74 6.78 -16.52 15.93
N LYS A 75 6.96 -15.28 15.48
CA LYS A 75 5.89 -14.45 14.94
C LYS A 75 6.10 -14.14 13.47
N TRP A 76 5.05 -14.22 12.70
CA TRP A 76 5.02 -13.73 11.33
C TRP A 76 4.94 -12.22 11.34
N LYS A 77 5.79 -11.58 10.54
CA LYS A 77 5.89 -10.12 10.43
C LYS A 77 5.98 -9.68 8.98
N TRP A 78 5.51 -8.47 8.74
CA TRP A 78 5.71 -7.81 7.45
C TRP A 78 7.06 -7.08 7.42
N SER A 79 7.72 -7.09 6.26
CA SER A 79 8.99 -6.39 5.99
C SER A 79 8.92 -4.90 6.33
N GLY A 80 7.79 -4.27 6.00
CA GLY A 80 7.51 -2.86 6.32
C GLY A 80 7.11 -2.57 7.77
N GLY A 81 7.12 -3.60 8.63
CA GLY A 81 6.73 -3.48 10.04
C GLY A 81 5.33 -4.04 10.33
N GLY A 82 5.04 -4.15 11.61
CA GLY A 82 3.80 -4.74 12.11
C GLY A 82 3.78 -6.26 12.16
N ASP A 83 2.90 -6.80 12.98
CA ASP A 83 2.65 -8.24 13.08
C ASP A 83 1.69 -8.67 11.96
N ALA A 84 1.95 -9.80 11.36
CA ALA A 84 1.07 -10.36 10.34
C ALA A 84 -0.05 -11.16 10.98
N THR A 85 -1.26 -10.65 10.87
CA THR A 85 -2.49 -11.32 11.29
C THR A 85 -3.31 -11.72 10.06
N ASN A 86 -4.21 -12.69 10.21
CA ASN A 86 -5.11 -13.14 9.12
C ASN A 86 -4.40 -13.52 7.82
N ILE A 87 -3.29 -14.27 7.96
CA ILE A 87 -2.45 -14.66 6.82
C ILE A 87 -3.23 -15.63 5.92
N LEU A 88 -3.28 -15.34 4.62
CA LEU A 88 -3.99 -16.12 3.60
C LEU A 88 -3.17 -17.36 3.17
N TRP A 89 -2.94 -18.28 4.10
CA TRP A 89 -2.20 -19.51 3.84
C TRP A 89 -2.84 -20.36 2.75
N GLY A 90 -2.01 -20.91 1.88
CA GLY A 90 -2.39 -21.98 0.97
C GLY A 90 -2.71 -23.28 1.72
N GLU A 91 -3.31 -24.23 1.03
CA GLU A 91 -3.65 -25.52 1.63
C GLU A 91 -2.40 -26.21 2.21
N LYS A 92 -2.50 -26.70 3.44
CA LYS A 92 -1.42 -27.36 4.21
C LYS A 92 -0.20 -26.47 4.48
N GLN A 93 -0.38 -25.14 4.51
CA GLN A 93 0.65 -24.19 4.86
C GLN A 93 0.39 -23.55 6.23
N PRO A 94 1.40 -23.08 6.95
CA PRO A 94 2.83 -23.23 6.70
C PRO A 94 3.29 -24.67 7.06
N ASN A 95 4.22 -25.25 6.31
CA ASN A 95 4.64 -26.63 6.51
C ASN A 95 6.17 -26.82 6.62
N LEU A 96 6.96 -25.77 6.46
CA LEU A 96 8.40 -25.85 6.53
C LEU A 96 8.88 -25.92 7.99
N ILE A 97 9.82 -26.83 8.28
CA ILE A 97 10.43 -26.96 9.60
C ILE A 97 11.68 -26.06 9.68
N GLY A 98 11.91 -25.37 10.82
CA GLY A 98 13.06 -24.52 11.09
C GLY A 98 12.77 -23.03 11.05
N TYR A 99 13.81 -22.21 11.15
CA TYR A 99 13.69 -20.77 11.44
C TYR A 99 13.81 -19.85 10.20
N ASP A 100 14.54 -20.24 9.17
CA ASP A 100 14.69 -19.44 7.95
C ASP A 100 13.46 -19.56 7.06
N LYS A 101 12.37 -18.90 7.48
CA LYS A 101 11.10 -18.93 6.76
C LYS A 101 10.70 -17.57 6.26
N VAL A 102 10.53 -17.48 4.97
CA VAL A 102 9.93 -16.37 4.26
C VAL A 102 8.75 -16.85 3.43
N VAL A 103 7.96 -15.97 2.88
CA VAL A 103 6.73 -16.36 2.19
C VAL A 103 6.75 -15.93 0.74
N SER A 104 6.38 -16.86 -0.13
CA SER A 104 6.03 -16.62 -1.52
C SER A 104 4.54 -16.77 -1.74
N VAL A 105 3.99 -15.97 -2.66
CA VAL A 105 2.60 -16.09 -3.12
C VAL A 105 2.54 -16.80 -4.46
N CYS A 106 1.53 -17.63 -4.66
CA CYS A 106 1.22 -18.20 -5.95
C CYS A 106 -0.18 -17.79 -6.41
N LEU A 107 -0.25 -16.97 -7.44
CA LEU A 107 -1.49 -16.37 -7.92
C LEU A 107 -2.22 -17.18 -8.98
N HIS A 108 -1.51 -17.90 -9.87
CA HIS A 108 -2.12 -18.43 -11.08
C HIS A 108 -1.89 -19.94 -11.34
N THR A 109 -0.65 -20.40 -11.30
CA THR A 109 -0.24 -21.72 -11.84
C THR A 109 -0.02 -22.82 -10.83
N CYS A 110 0.06 -22.50 -9.55
CA CYS A 110 0.32 -23.51 -8.55
C CYS A 110 -0.95 -24.34 -8.27
N ARG A 111 -0.77 -25.61 -8.09
CA ARG A 111 -1.84 -26.52 -7.64
C ARG A 111 -2.54 -26.03 -6.38
N TRP A 112 -1.76 -25.35 -5.51
CA TRP A 112 -2.22 -24.75 -4.26
C TRP A 112 -2.03 -23.24 -4.32
N LYS A 113 -3.10 -22.49 -4.53
CA LYS A 113 -3.12 -21.03 -4.47
C LYS A 113 -2.88 -20.55 -3.04
N GLY A 114 -2.41 -19.29 -2.89
CA GLY A 114 -2.21 -18.67 -1.59
C GLY A 114 -0.74 -18.58 -1.18
N PHE A 115 -0.50 -18.38 0.10
CA PHE A 115 0.81 -18.15 0.65
C PHE A 115 1.49 -19.48 1.01
N HIS A 116 2.79 -19.55 0.72
CA HIS A 116 3.62 -20.73 0.97
C HIS A 116 4.90 -20.33 1.69
N ASP A 117 5.17 -20.92 2.84
CA ASP A 117 6.44 -20.75 3.49
C ASP A 117 7.55 -21.46 2.71
N THR A 118 8.73 -20.85 2.66
CA THR A 118 9.86 -21.37 1.90
C THR A 118 11.18 -20.80 2.45
N ARG A 119 12.33 -21.29 1.93
CA ARG A 119 13.65 -20.84 2.36
C ARG A 119 14.07 -19.58 1.66
N SER A 120 14.66 -18.63 2.40
CA SER A 120 15.04 -17.30 1.91
C SER A 120 16.07 -17.32 0.78
N TYR A 121 16.93 -18.35 0.71
CA TYR A 121 18.00 -18.47 -0.28
C TYR A 121 17.54 -18.86 -1.69
N ARG A 122 16.28 -19.26 -1.87
CA ARG A 122 15.73 -19.52 -3.22
C ARG A 122 15.63 -18.23 -4.00
N THR A 123 15.80 -18.30 -5.31
CA THR A 123 15.59 -17.15 -6.20
C THR A 123 14.19 -17.23 -6.83
N MET A 124 13.48 -16.11 -6.81
CA MET A 124 12.12 -15.97 -7.37
C MET A 124 11.91 -14.52 -7.82
N THR A 125 10.95 -14.33 -8.70
CA THR A 125 10.37 -13.00 -8.94
C THR A 125 9.71 -12.48 -7.68
N PHE A 126 9.38 -11.21 -7.61
CA PHE A 126 8.86 -10.61 -6.37
C PHE A 126 7.93 -9.43 -6.62
N PHE A 127 7.20 -9.05 -5.60
CA PHE A 127 6.34 -7.88 -5.60
C PHE A 127 6.88 -6.81 -4.67
N CYS A 128 7.06 -5.60 -5.19
CA CYS A 128 7.38 -4.41 -4.39
C CYS A 128 6.13 -3.59 -4.14
N PHE A 129 6.04 -3.01 -2.96
CA PHE A 129 5.07 -1.99 -2.59
C PHE A 129 5.61 -0.63 -2.99
N ASN A 130 4.78 0.20 -3.61
CA ASN A 130 5.22 1.44 -4.20
C ASN A 130 4.39 2.61 -3.69
N LEU A 131 5.02 3.51 -2.96
CA LEU A 131 4.49 4.81 -2.58
C LEU A 131 5.39 5.92 -3.16
N ILE A 132 4.78 6.98 -3.62
CA ILE A 132 5.47 8.09 -4.26
C ILE A 132 5.12 9.38 -3.52
N VAL A 133 6.14 10.08 -3.01
CA VAL A 133 5.99 11.36 -2.31
C VAL A 133 6.61 12.47 -3.15
N PRO A 134 5.82 13.17 -3.97
CA PRO A 134 6.33 14.29 -4.77
C PRO A 134 6.89 15.42 -3.91
N GLN A 135 8.03 16.01 -4.33
CA GLN A 135 8.75 17.04 -3.58
C GLN A 135 8.15 18.45 -3.71
N PHE A 136 6.89 18.56 -4.08
CA PHE A 136 6.13 19.80 -4.18
C PHE A 136 4.79 19.68 -3.47
N LYS A 137 4.16 20.81 -3.19
CA LYS A 137 2.94 20.91 -2.38
C LYS A 137 1.74 21.24 -3.26
N LYS A 138 0.59 20.64 -2.95
CA LYS A 138 -0.69 20.87 -3.62
C LYS A 138 -1.83 20.94 -2.60
N THR A 139 -2.97 21.53 -2.99
CA THR A 139 -4.23 21.34 -2.26
C THR A 139 -4.67 19.89 -2.40
N TRP A 140 -5.58 19.43 -1.56
CA TRP A 140 -6.02 18.04 -1.60
C TRP A 140 -6.60 17.63 -2.97
N GLU A 141 -7.46 18.46 -3.56
CA GLU A 141 -8.04 18.21 -4.89
C GLU A 141 -6.97 18.20 -5.99
N GLN A 142 -6.02 19.13 -5.93
CA GLN A 142 -4.90 19.15 -6.88
C GLN A 142 -3.98 17.94 -6.74
N ALA A 143 -3.76 17.46 -5.51
CA ALA A 143 -2.99 16.25 -5.23
C ALA A 143 -3.71 15.01 -5.77
N MET A 144 -5.01 14.89 -5.50
CA MET A 144 -5.85 13.80 -6.03
C MET A 144 -5.80 13.76 -7.55
N LEU A 145 -6.00 14.91 -8.21
CA LEU A 145 -5.97 15.00 -9.67
C LEU A 145 -4.59 14.63 -10.23
N TYR A 146 -3.52 15.14 -9.62
CA TYR A 146 -2.14 14.82 -10.02
C TYR A 146 -1.86 13.32 -9.90
N CYS A 147 -2.16 12.70 -8.74
CA CYS A 147 -1.95 11.28 -8.56
C CYS A 147 -2.75 10.44 -9.57
N THR A 148 -3.98 10.85 -9.91
CA THR A 148 -4.80 10.14 -10.91
C THR A 148 -4.23 10.27 -12.33
N GLN A 149 -3.61 11.39 -12.67
CA GLN A 149 -3.07 11.65 -14.00
C GLN A 149 -1.69 11.03 -14.22
N GLU A 150 -0.79 11.16 -13.25
CA GLU A 150 0.62 10.76 -13.39
C GLU A 150 0.93 9.37 -12.79
N HIS A 151 0.05 8.88 -11.93
CA HIS A 151 0.18 7.62 -11.21
C HIS A 151 -1.15 6.84 -11.29
N ASN A 152 -1.67 6.33 -10.18
CA ASN A 152 -3.00 5.69 -10.15
C ASN A 152 -3.98 6.45 -9.26
N ALA A 153 -3.60 6.76 -8.03
CA ALA A 153 -4.45 7.49 -7.10
C ALA A 153 -3.66 8.10 -5.94
N LEU A 154 -4.31 9.02 -5.23
CA LEU A 154 -3.89 9.44 -3.90
C LEU A 154 -4.06 8.25 -2.94
N THR A 155 -3.05 7.96 -2.11
CA THR A 155 -2.96 6.66 -1.42
C THR A 155 -4.04 6.44 -0.38
N SER A 156 -4.57 5.22 -0.33
CA SER A 156 -5.26 4.66 0.85
C SER A 156 -4.24 3.96 1.75
N LEU A 157 -4.52 3.84 3.04
CA LEU A 157 -3.73 3.12 4.03
C LEU A 157 -4.64 2.10 4.73
N ASN A 158 -4.61 0.85 4.26
CA ASN A 158 -5.62 -0.15 4.61
C ASN A 158 -5.19 -1.09 5.74
N SER A 159 -3.96 -0.92 6.23
CA SER A 159 -3.41 -1.72 7.32
C SER A 159 -2.34 -0.94 8.09
N GLU A 160 -2.00 -1.44 9.30
CA GLU A 160 -0.89 -0.92 10.08
C GLU A 160 0.43 -0.94 9.28
N THR A 161 0.68 -1.99 8.51
CA THR A 161 1.90 -2.12 7.70
C THR A 161 1.97 -1.06 6.60
N GLU A 162 0.89 -0.83 5.85
CA GLU A 162 0.84 0.23 4.84
C GLU A 162 1.03 1.61 5.49
N HIS A 163 0.45 1.80 6.66
CA HIS A 163 0.61 3.02 7.44
C HIS A 163 2.07 3.24 7.87
N LEU A 164 2.75 2.22 8.38
CA LEU A 164 4.16 2.29 8.77
C LEU A 164 5.08 2.56 7.57
N LEU A 165 4.78 1.96 6.41
CA LEU A 165 5.49 2.20 5.16
C LEU A 165 5.31 3.66 4.70
N ALA A 166 4.09 4.18 4.71
CA ALA A 166 3.82 5.58 4.38
C ALA A 166 4.54 6.54 5.34
N LEU A 167 4.54 6.20 6.63
CA LEU A 167 5.24 6.99 7.65
C LEU A 167 6.77 7.00 7.42
N SER A 168 7.36 5.89 6.98
CA SER A 168 8.80 5.87 6.65
C SER A 168 9.15 6.80 5.49
N GLU A 169 8.30 6.88 4.47
CA GLU A 169 8.50 7.75 3.30
C GLU A 169 8.42 9.24 3.62
N ILE A 170 7.63 9.64 4.61
CA ILE A 170 7.40 11.06 4.91
C ILE A 170 8.30 11.62 6.03
N LYS A 171 9.10 10.81 6.70
CA LYS A 171 9.98 11.26 7.80
C LYS A 171 11.11 12.19 7.38
N HIS A 172 11.33 12.38 6.10
CA HIS A 172 12.37 13.27 5.59
C HIS A 172 12.09 14.74 5.92
N SER A 173 13.14 15.52 6.18
CA SER A 173 13.03 16.92 6.62
C SER A 173 12.41 17.89 5.61
N ASN A 174 12.48 17.56 4.33
CA ASN A 174 11.92 18.38 3.23
C ASN A 174 10.42 18.16 2.99
N ILE A 175 9.80 17.19 3.69
CA ILE A 175 8.37 16.93 3.64
C ILE A 175 7.66 17.74 4.73
N THR A 176 6.45 18.22 4.44
CA THR A 176 5.60 18.93 5.42
C THR A 176 5.29 18.05 6.64
N GLU A 177 5.01 18.66 7.80
CA GLU A 177 4.69 17.93 9.05
C GLU A 177 3.48 17.00 8.90
N ARG A 178 2.63 17.27 7.93
CA ARG A 178 1.55 16.41 7.48
C ARG A 178 1.50 16.34 5.97
N VAL A 179 0.98 15.24 5.43
CA VAL A 179 0.86 14.98 3.99
C VAL A 179 -0.56 14.54 3.66
N TRP A 180 -1.03 14.87 2.47
CA TRP A 180 -2.33 14.39 2.01
C TRP A 180 -2.32 12.89 1.74
N ILE A 181 -3.38 12.23 2.21
CA ILE A 181 -3.75 10.85 1.86
C ILE A 181 -5.13 10.85 1.20
N GLY A 182 -5.51 9.75 0.59
CA GLY A 182 -6.78 9.64 -0.16
C GLY A 182 -8.05 9.61 0.67
N LEU A 183 -8.01 10.10 1.90
CA LEU A 183 -9.13 10.11 2.84
C LEU A 183 -9.94 11.39 2.70
N ARG A 184 -11.26 11.24 2.52
CA ARG A 184 -12.21 12.34 2.33
C ARG A 184 -13.47 12.12 3.14
N PHE A 185 -14.01 13.19 3.77
CA PHE A 185 -15.32 13.16 4.40
C PHE A 185 -16.38 13.57 3.39
N LEU A 186 -17.26 12.63 3.03
CA LEU A 186 -18.37 12.81 2.10
C LEU A 186 -19.59 12.02 2.61
N GLU A 187 -20.81 12.57 2.41
CA GLU A 187 -22.05 11.90 2.80
C GLU A 187 -22.03 11.39 4.25
N ASP A 188 -21.59 12.26 5.16
CA ASP A 188 -21.49 12.03 6.61
C ASP A 188 -20.61 10.84 7.03
N ARG A 189 -19.60 10.50 6.20
CA ARG A 189 -18.62 9.46 6.49
C ARG A 189 -17.28 9.73 5.86
N TRP A 190 -16.23 9.20 6.49
CA TRP A 190 -14.92 9.11 5.89
C TRP A 190 -14.83 7.93 4.91
N LEU A 191 -14.20 8.16 3.79
CA LEU A 191 -13.97 7.13 2.76
C LEU A 191 -12.63 7.35 2.06
N TRP A 192 -12.09 6.27 1.51
CA TRP A 192 -10.97 6.33 0.59
C TRP A 192 -11.48 6.65 -0.83
N VAL A 193 -10.91 7.69 -1.46
CA VAL A 193 -11.37 8.14 -2.80
C VAL A 193 -11.04 7.16 -3.94
N ASN A 194 -10.18 6.19 -3.69
CA ASN A 194 -9.92 5.08 -4.61
C ASN A 194 -10.93 3.93 -4.50
N GLY A 195 -11.93 4.04 -3.62
CA GLY A 195 -12.96 3.03 -3.42
C GLY A 195 -12.61 1.89 -2.46
N ASP A 196 -11.45 1.94 -1.81
CA ASP A 196 -11.08 0.95 -0.79
C ASP A 196 -11.98 1.04 0.44
N SER A 197 -12.19 -0.09 1.13
CA SER A 197 -12.90 -0.13 2.41
C SER A 197 -12.07 0.54 3.50
N LEU A 198 -12.72 1.37 4.34
CA LEU A 198 -12.08 2.02 5.49
C LEU A 198 -12.18 1.11 6.74
N GLU A 199 -11.38 0.06 6.80
CA GLU A 199 -11.35 -0.87 7.92
C GLU A 199 -10.28 -0.50 8.96
N TYR A 200 -9.08 -0.13 8.51
CA TYR A 200 -8.01 0.38 9.36
C TYR A 200 -8.20 1.87 9.63
N LYS A 201 -7.94 2.29 10.86
CA LYS A 201 -8.04 3.68 11.30
C LYS A 201 -6.87 4.03 12.21
N ALA A 202 -6.26 5.20 11.99
CA ALA A 202 -5.17 5.73 12.80
C ALA A 202 -5.49 7.15 13.32
N TRP A 203 -6.75 7.39 13.67
CA TRP A 203 -7.16 8.61 14.37
C TRP A 203 -6.58 8.65 15.78
N PRO A 204 -6.29 9.84 16.36
CA PRO A 204 -5.88 9.97 17.76
C PRO A 204 -6.92 9.35 18.70
N GLN A 205 -6.46 8.62 19.71
CA GLN A 205 -7.35 8.01 20.72
C GLN A 205 -7.91 9.03 21.73
N SER A 206 -7.22 10.15 21.92
CA SER A 206 -7.60 11.23 22.82
C SER A 206 -7.45 12.56 22.08
N GLY A 207 -8.50 13.34 21.96
CA GLY A 207 -8.46 14.63 21.28
C GLY A 207 -9.85 15.11 20.89
N ASP A 208 -9.86 16.23 20.22
CA ASP A 208 -11.07 16.84 19.69
C ASP A 208 -11.74 15.86 18.70
N GLN A 209 -12.98 15.46 18.97
CA GLN A 209 -13.77 14.55 18.12
C GLN A 209 -14.20 15.20 16.79
N ASP A 210 -13.59 16.31 16.41
CA ASP A 210 -13.91 17.06 15.18
C ASP A 210 -13.82 16.19 13.90
N HIS A 211 -13.05 15.10 13.95
CA HIS A 211 -12.98 14.16 12.81
C HIS A 211 -14.23 13.28 12.65
N GLU A 212 -15.10 13.15 13.65
CA GLU A 212 -16.31 12.31 13.51
C GLU A 212 -17.36 12.95 12.59
N CYS A 213 -17.54 14.28 12.69
CA CYS A 213 -18.48 15.00 11.83
C CYS A 213 -17.93 16.41 11.48
N PRO A 214 -16.85 16.51 10.70
CA PRO A 214 -16.21 17.80 10.43
C PRO A 214 -17.07 18.70 9.56
N ILE A 215 -17.26 19.95 10.00
CA ILE A 215 -17.97 20.97 9.22
C ILE A 215 -17.08 21.52 8.12
N GLN A 216 -15.80 21.78 8.40
CA GLN A 216 -14.82 22.38 7.48
C GLN A 216 -13.74 21.39 7.08
N LYS A 217 -12.88 20.97 7.95
CA LYS A 217 -11.71 20.12 7.69
C LYS A 217 -12.05 18.71 7.19
N ARG A 218 -12.45 18.61 5.93
CA ARG A 218 -13.01 17.39 5.34
C ARG A 218 -12.02 16.55 4.52
N CYS A 219 -10.71 16.85 4.60
CA CYS A 219 -9.63 16.13 3.93
C CYS A 219 -8.71 15.47 4.95
N GLY A 220 -8.35 14.21 4.72
CA GLY A 220 -7.48 13.46 5.61
C GLY A 220 -6.00 13.68 5.30
N ALA A 221 -5.21 13.87 6.36
CA ALA A 221 -3.77 13.97 6.31
C ALA A 221 -3.12 12.96 7.26
N LEU A 222 -1.93 12.48 6.90
CA LEU A 222 -1.06 11.68 7.76
C LEU A 222 0.02 12.60 8.33
N THR A 223 0.19 12.61 9.66
CA THR A 223 1.26 13.37 10.32
C THR A 223 2.55 12.56 10.41
N LYS A 224 3.68 13.22 10.63
CA LYS A 224 4.99 12.57 10.88
C LYS A 224 5.02 11.77 12.18
N GLU A 225 4.14 12.08 13.13
CA GLU A 225 3.94 11.32 14.38
C GLU A 225 3.19 10.00 14.15
N GLY A 226 2.57 9.82 12.98
CA GLY A 226 1.86 8.60 12.62
C GLY A 226 0.41 8.58 13.04
N VAL A 227 -0.25 9.73 13.10
CA VAL A 227 -1.70 9.83 13.31
C VAL A 227 -2.38 10.47 12.10
N TRP A 228 -3.63 10.14 11.90
CA TRP A 228 -4.45 10.82 10.90
C TRP A 228 -5.08 12.07 11.51
N GLU A 229 -5.15 13.10 10.71
CA GLU A 229 -5.83 14.35 11.06
C GLU A 229 -6.80 14.75 9.93
N ASN A 230 -7.92 15.34 10.32
CA ASN A 230 -8.76 16.07 9.39
C ASN A 230 -8.20 17.49 9.22
N TRP A 231 -8.08 17.95 7.97
CA TRP A 231 -7.40 19.20 7.65
C TRP A 231 -8.12 20.01 6.56
N GLU A 232 -7.80 21.31 6.48
CA GLU A 232 -8.36 22.23 5.48
C GLU A 232 -7.90 21.83 4.08
N CYS A 233 -8.83 21.43 3.21
CA CYS A 233 -8.54 20.91 1.88
C CYS A 233 -7.79 21.87 0.95
N TRP A 234 -7.84 23.17 1.23
CA TRP A 234 -7.20 24.23 0.47
C TRP A 234 -5.72 24.45 0.81
N ASP A 235 -5.26 23.93 1.93
CA ASP A 235 -3.86 24.02 2.31
C ASP A 235 -2.98 23.23 1.36
N LYS A 236 -1.78 23.79 1.11
CA LYS A 236 -0.79 23.14 0.24
C LYS A 236 0.17 22.29 1.05
N LEU A 237 0.04 20.98 0.96
CA LEU A 237 0.90 19.99 1.61
C LEU A 237 1.56 19.10 0.57
N ASN A 238 2.64 18.40 0.97
CA ASN A 238 3.09 17.22 0.26
C ASN A 238 2.00 16.16 0.31
N PHE A 239 2.11 15.13 -0.49
CA PHE A 239 1.06 14.11 -0.64
C PHE A 239 1.66 12.78 -1.08
N ILE A 240 0.92 11.69 -0.92
CA ILE A 240 1.37 10.35 -1.25
C ILE A 240 0.50 9.78 -2.37
N CYS A 241 1.12 9.44 -3.50
CA CYS A 241 0.52 8.67 -4.60
C CYS A 241 0.95 7.19 -4.56
N TYR A 242 0.30 6.37 -5.37
CA TYR A 242 0.77 5.02 -5.73
C TYR A 242 0.51 4.71 -7.20
#